data_fe86df403200ef34e81f181445797ddc
#
_entry.id   fe86df403200ef34e81f181445797ddc
#
_cell.length_a   1.000
_cell.length_b   1.000
_cell.length_c   1.000
_cell.angle_alpha   90.00
_cell.angle_beta   90.00
_cell.angle_gamma   90.00
#
_symmetry.space_group_name_H-M   'P 1'
#
loop_
_entity.id
_entity.type
_entity.pdbx_description
1 polymer ?
#
loop_
_entity_poly.entity_id
_entity_poly.type
_entity_poly.pdbx_seq_one_letter_code
_entity_poly.pdbx_strand_id
1 'polypeptide(L)'
;DKIVVRLTDKREFEGKVLGTDKQTDIAVVKIEAKDLPALKMGDSNQLKVGEWVAAIGSPFGLDNTVTAGIVSALSRNLPTDQYMPFIQTDVAVNPGNSGGPLFNMKGEVVGINSQIFSTSGGFMGLSFAIPIDIALQVKDQLVKDGKVTRGYVGVYIQQVTQDLAESFGLKTPEGALVTKIEKGSPAEKAGLKAGDVITALNDRKVTSSSSLPMLVSSLRPGTKAELTVIRDKKEIKLDIT
;
A
#
# COMPACT_ATOMS: atom_id res chain seq x y z
N ASP A 1 -15.74 -15.31 -15.77
CA ASP A 1 -16.89 -14.44 -15.47
C ASP A 1 -16.88 -13.25 -16.41
N LYS A 2 -18.05 -12.82 -16.88
CA LYS A 2 -18.20 -11.66 -17.75
C LYS A 2 -18.25 -10.40 -16.88
N ILE A 3 -17.42 -9.41 -17.20
CA ILE A 3 -17.45 -8.10 -16.55
C ILE A 3 -18.18 -7.14 -17.47
N VAL A 4 -19.18 -6.42 -16.94
CA VAL A 4 -19.90 -5.36 -17.65
C VAL A 4 -19.64 -4.07 -16.90
N VAL A 5 -19.16 -3.06 -17.63
CA VAL A 5 -18.94 -1.71 -17.12
C VAL A 5 -20.06 -0.81 -17.64
N ARG A 6 -20.89 -0.33 -16.73
CA ARG A 6 -21.97 0.61 -17.04
C ARG A 6 -21.54 2.03 -16.65
N LEU A 7 -21.64 2.95 -17.60
CA LEU A 7 -21.33 4.36 -17.40
C LEU A 7 -22.54 5.13 -16.85
N THR A 8 -22.31 6.35 -16.39
CA THR A 8 -23.39 7.25 -15.89
C THR A 8 -24.44 7.60 -16.94
N ASP A 9 -24.04 7.63 -18.21
CA ASP A 9 -24.94 7.82 -19.36
C ASP A 9 -25.68 6.53 -19.78
N LYS A 10 -25.55 5.46 -18.99
CA LYS A 10 -26.18 4.15 -19.16
C LYS A 10 -25.62 3.29 -20.31
N ARG A 11 -24.59 3.74 -21.02
CA ARG A 11 -23.88 2.86 -21.95
C ARG A 11 -23.21 1.73 -21.19
N GLU A 12 -23.24 0.55 -21.78
CA GLU A 12 -22.60 -0.65 -21.22
C GLU A 12 -21.50 -1.15 -22.15
N PHE A 13 -20.40 -1.55 -21.57
CA PHE A 13 -19.25 -2.08 -22.28
C PHE A 13 -18.79 -3.39 -21.63
N GLU A 14 -18.34 -4.32 -22.46
CA GLU A 14 -17.66 -5.50 -21.94
C GLU A 14 -16.26 -5.13 -21.47
N GLY A 15 -15.98 -5.45 -20.20
CA GLY A 15 -14.69 -5.18 -19.57
C GLY A 15 -13.72 -6.33 -19.75
N LYS A 16 -12.53 -6.06 -20.25
CA LYS A 16 -11.42 -7.02 -20.32
C LYS A 16 -10.46 -6.80 -19.15
N VAL A 17 -10.28 -7.81 -18.28
CA VAL A 17 -9.26 -7.78 -17.23
C VAL A 17 -7.89 -7.89 -17.89
N LEU A 18 -7.05 -6.87 -17.71
CA LEU A 18 -5.65 -6.88 -18.16
C LEU A 18 -4.75 -7.58 -17.17
N GLY A 19 -5.09 -7.52 -15.89
CA GLY A 19 -4.38 -8.21 -14.82
C GLY A 19 -4.98 -7.89 -13.45
N THR A 20 -4.62 -8.68 -12.46
CA THR A 20 -5.04 -8.53 -11.06
C THR A 20 -3.84 -8.71 -10.14
N ASP A 21 -3.85 -8.00 -9.02
CA ASP A 21 -2.89 -8.16 -7.94
C ASP A 21 -3.63 -8.35 -6.62
N LYS A 22 -3.67 -9.58 -6.14
CA LYS A 22 -4.38 -9.94 -4.91
C LYS A 22 -3.78 -9.28 -3.66
N GLN A 23 -2.48 -9.00 -3.68
CA GLN A 23 -1.79 -8.43 -2.50
C GLN A 23 -2.15 -6.97 -2.27
N THR A 24 -2.45 -6.21 -3.32
CA THR A 24 -2.89 -4.82 -3.22
C THR A 24 -4.37 -4.64 -3.47
N ASP A 25 -5.11 -5.73 -3.74
CA ASP A 25 -6.53 -5.71 -4.08
C ASP A 25 -6.85 -4.80 -5.29
N ILE A 26 -5.95 -4.78 -6.28
CA ILE A 26 -6.07 -3.97 -7.49
C ILE A 26 -6.29 -4.87 -8.71
N ALA A 27 -7.25 -4.49 -9.53
CA ALA A 27 -7.47 -5.04 -10.86
C ALA A 27 -7.49 -3.90 -11.90
N VAL A 28 -6.96 -4.17 -13.09
CA VAL A 28 -7.07 -3.26 -14.23
C VAL A 28 -8.04 -3.84 -15.24
N VAL A 29 -9.12 -3.10 -15.50
CA VAL A 29 -10.15 -3.45 -16.48
C VAL A 29 -10.13 -2.46 -17.61
N LYS A 30 -10.01 -2.93 -18.84
CA LYS A 30 -10.08 -2.13 -20.06
C LYS A 30 -11.45 -2.29 -20.71
N ILE A 31 -12.00 -1.17 -21.20
CA ILE A 31 -13.18 -1.16 -22.06
C ILE A 31 -12.83 -0.51 -23.41
N GLU A 32 -13.52 -0.92 -24.45
CA GLU A 32 -13.38 -0.31 -25.79
C GLU A 32 -14.39 0.84 -25.94
N ALA A 33 -14.04 1.99 -25.36
CA ALA A 33 -14.83 3.22 -25.43
C ALA A 33 -13.95 4.41 -25.78
N LYS A 34 -14.55 5.42 -26.40
CA LYS A 34 -13.88 6.68 -26.77
C LYS A 34 -14.51 7.84 -26.00
N ASP A 35 -13.74 8.91 -25.89
CA ASP A 35 -14.19 10.20 -25.33
C ASP A 35 -14.77 10.08 -23.90
N LEU A 36 -14.12 9.26 -23.09
CA LEU A 36 -14.47 9.12 -21.68
C LEU A 36 -13.80 10.22 -20.85
N PRO A 37 -14.54 10.84 -19.90
CA PRO A 37 -13.92 11.75 -18.94
C PRO A 37 -12.95 10.97 -18.05
N ALA A 38 -11.71 11.43 -17.99
CA ALA A 38 -10.68 10.87 -17.11
C ALA A 38 -10.56 11.69 -15.82
N LEU A 39 -10.43 11.02 -14.70
CA LEU A 39 -10.15 11.67 -13.42
C LEU A 39 -8.68 12.08 -13.34
N LYS A 40 -8.42 13.24 -12.72
CA LYS A 40 -7.07 13.69 -12.42
C LYS A 40 -6.51 12.93 -11.24
N MET A 41 -5.34 12.31 -11.41
CA MET A 41 -4.61 11.63 -10.33
C MET A 41 -3.85 12.68 -9.51
N GLY A 42 -3.98 12.60 -8.19
CA GLY A 42 -3.23 13.41 -7.23
C GLY A 42 -1.96 12.70 -6.76
N ASP A 43 -1.44 13.17 -5.64
CA ASP A 43 -0.26 12.61 -4.96
C ASP A 43 -0.63 12.26 -3.51
N SER A 44 -0.74 10.98 -3.20
CA SER A 44 -1.10 10.52 -1.85
C SER A 44 0.00 10.79 -0.81
N ASN A 45 1.24 11.01 -1.24
CA ASN A 45 2.34 11.36 -0.33
C ASN A 45 2.24 12.79 0.22
N GLN A 46 1.43 13.65 -0.41
CA GLN A 46 1.20 15.03 0.06
C GLN A 46 0.05 15.14 1.06
N LEU A 47 -0.74 14.09 1.24
CA LEU A 47 -1.84 14.09 2.20
C LEU A 47 -1.35 14.28 3.63
N LYS A 48 -2.17 14.98 4.41
CA LYS A 48 -1.94 15.18 5.85
C LYS A 48 -3.16 14.74 6.64
N VAL A 49 -2.91 14.23 7.84
CA VAL A 49 -3.99 13.93 8.79
C VAL A 49 -4.78 15.20 9.08
N GLY A 50 -6.10 15.08 9.08
CA GLY A 50 -7.04 16.20 9.22
C GLY A 50 -7.50 16.84 7.91
N GLU A 51 -6.88 16.51 6.76
CA GLU A 51 -7.35 17.02 5.46
C GLU A 51 -8.70 16.42 5.08
N TRP A 52 -9.56 17.27 4.50
CA TRP A 52 -10.85 16.83 3.98
C TRP A 52 -10.69 15.99 2.73
N VAL A 53 -11.45 14.90 2.66
CA VAL A 53 -11.52 13.99 1.53
C VAL A 53 -12.97 13.56 1.28
N ALA A 54 -13.26 13.15 0.05
CA ALA A 54 -14.58 12.67 -0.33
C ALA A 54 -14.49 11.37 -1.12
N ALA A 55 -15.40 10.43 -0.86
CA ALA A 55 -15.54 9.20 -1.63
C ALA A 55 -16.78 9.29 -2.53
N ILE A 56 -16.64 8.74 -3.74
CA ILE A 56 -17.76 8.57 -4.66
C ILE A 56 -17.90 7.09 -4.98
N GLY A 57 -19.14 6.60 -4.95
CA GLY A 57 -19.42 5.19 -5.22
C GLY A 57 -20.89 4.92 -5.43
N SER A 58 -21.26 3.65 -5.38
CA SER A 58 -22.63 3.17 -5.55
C SER A 58 -23.00 2.22 -4.39
N PRO A 59 -23.03 2.71 -3.14
CA PRO A 59 -23.33 1.88 -1.99
C PRO A 59 -24.73 1.30 -2.12
N PHE A 60 -24.85 0.00 -1.89
CA PHE A 60 -26.13 -0.73 -1.99
C PHE A 60 -26.86 -0.57 -3.34
N GLY A 61 -26.13 -0.23 -4.41
CA GLY A 61 -26.70 0.02 -5.74
C GLY A 61 -27.31 1.43 -5.92
N LEU A 62 -27.09 2.35 -4.96
CA LEU A 62 -27.48 3.74 -5.08
C LEU A 62 -26.42 4.52 -5.85
N ASP A 63 -26.66 4.74 -7.13
CA ASP A 63 -25.71 5.38 -8.04
C ASP A 63 -25.31 6.79 -7.59
N ASN A 64 -24.03 7.14 -7.81
CA ASN A 64 -23.47 8.49 -7.60
C ASN A 64 -23.60 9.03 -6.16
N THR A 65 -23.47 8.16 -5.17
CA THR A 65 -23.45 8.59 -3.78
C THR A 65 -22.09 9.20 -3.44
N VAL A 66 -22.13 10.39 -2.82
CA VAL A 66 -20.93 11.10 -2.33
C VAL A 66 -20.96 11.12 -0.82
N THR A 67 -19.85 10.74 -0.20
CA THR A 67 -19.62 10.87 1.25
C THR A 67 -18.34 11.64 1.50
N ALA A 68 -18.26 12.38 2.61
CA ALA A 68 -17.08 13.18 2.95
C ALA A 68 -16.66 12.96 4.40
N GLY A 69 -15.41 13.22 4.68
CA GLY A 69 -14.77 13.12 5.98
C GLY A 69 -13.34 13.62 5.92
N ILE A 70 -12.50 13.17 6.84
CA ILE A 70 -11.10 13.56 6.93
C ILE A 70 -10.15 12.37 6.84
N VAL A 71 -8.90 12.64 6.50
CA VAL A 71 -7.81 11.68 6.69
C VAL A 71 -7.57 11.51 8.19
N SER A 72 -7.88 10.33 8.72
CA SER A 72 -7.72 10.00 10.14
C SER A 72 -6.30 9.53 10.48
N ALA A 73 -5.67 8.80 9.56
CA ALA A 73 -4.28 8.35 9.67
C ALA A 73 -3.70 8.02 8.29
N LEU A 74 -2.37 8.01 8.21
CA LEU A 74 -1.63 7.58 7.02
C LEU A 74 -0.78 6.35 7.34
N SER A 75 -0.44 5.58 6.31
CA SER A 75 0.39 4.37 6.41
C SER A 75 -0.14 3.37 7.45
N ARG A 76 -1.47 3.20 7.50
CA ARG A 76 -2.09 2.25 8.43
C ARG A 76 -2.00 0.83 7.89
N ASN A 77 -1.31 -0.05 8.63
CA ASN A 77 -1.31 -1.48 8.35
C ASN A 77 -2.43 -2.17 9.13
N LEU A 78 -3.11 -3.09 8.49
CA LEU A 78 -4.14 -3.91 9.11
C LEU A 78 -3.56 -5.29 9.46
N PRO A 79 -4.06 -5.97 10.53
CA PRO A 79 -3.58 -7.30 10.91
C PRO A 79 -3.70 -8.34 9.78
N THR A 80 -4.72 -8.19 8.94
CA THR A 80 -5.02 -9.05 7.79
C THR A 80 -4.24 -8.65 6.54
N ASP A 81 -3.62 -7.45 6.52
CA ASP A 81 -2.97 -6.90 5.34
C ASP A 81 -1.76 -6.04 5.75
N GLN A 82 -0.66 -6.71 6.10
CA GLN A 82 0.56 -6.07 6.62
C GLN A 82 1.39 -5.33 5.56
N TYR A 83 1.06 -5.52 4.28
CA TYR A 83 1.85 -4.96 3.17
C TYR A 83 1.25 -3.69 2.56
N MET A 84 0.02 -3.32 2.95
CA MET A 84 -0.68 -2.15 2.42
C MET A 84 -0.66 -1.01 3.43
N PRO A 85 -0.04 0.14 3.09
CA PRO A 85 -0.05 1.35 3.93
C PRO A 85 -1.31 2.16 3.64
N PHE A 86 -2.47 1.70 4.12
CA PHE A 86 -3.75 2.35 3.85
C PHE A 86 -3.81 3.81 4.31
N ILE A 87 -4.55 4.61 3.56
CA ILE A 87 -5.10 5.88 4.02
C ILE A 87 -6.33 5.53 4.86
N GLN A 88 -6.31 5.82 6.15
CA GLN A 88 -7.46 5.67 7.02
C GLN A 88 -8.28 6.96 7.00
N THR A 89 -9.59 6.86 6.85
CA THR A 89 -10.52 8.00 6.88
C THR A 89 -11.75 7.67 7.72
N ASP A 90 -12.52 8.70 8.08
CA ASP A 90 -13.86 8.58 8.64
C ASP A 90 -14.97 8.82 7.59
N VAL A 91 -14.60 8.84 6.33
CA VAL A 91 -15.56 8.88 5.21
C VAL A 91 -16.44 7.64 5.26
N ALA A 92 -17.74 7.82 5.21
CA ALA A 92 -18.69 6.70 5.24
C ALA A 92 -18.59 5.85 3.96
N VAL A 93 -17.95 4.70 4.09
CA VAL A 93 -17.80 3.69 3.03
C VAL A 93 -18.60 2.45 3.41
N ASN A 94 -19.40 1.96 2.48
CA ASN A 94 -20.22 0.76 2.62
C ASN A 94 -20.05 -0.13 1.38
N PRO A 95 -20.51 -1.39 1.40
CA PRO A 95 -20.48 -2.28 0.22
C PRO A 95 -21.05 -1.59 -1.03
N GLY A 96 -20.26 -1.52 -2.10
CA GLY A 96 -20.55 -0.79 -3.33
C GLY A 96 -19.69 0.47 -3.54
N ASN A 97 -19.00 0.97 -2.50
CA ASN A 97 -18.02 2.05 -2.65
C ASN A 97 -16.61 1.53 -2.95
N SER A 98 -16.34 0.26 -2.69
CA SER A 98 -15.03 -0.36 -2.98
C SER A 98 -14.71 -0.29 -4.46
N GLY A 99 -13.48 0.10 -4.81
CA GLY A 99 -13.03 0.40 -6.17
C GLY A 99 -13.34 1.83 -6.63
N GLY A 100 -14.20 2.57 -5.91
CA GLY A 100 -14.46 3.99 -6.18
C GLY A 100 -13.33 4.90 -5.70
N PRO A 101 -13.24 6.13 -6.26
CA PRO A 101 -12.18 7.08 -5.93
C PRO A 101 -12.39 7.73 -4.56
N LEU A 102 -11.26 7.99 -3.89
CA LEU A 102 -11.14 8.94 -2.78
C LEU A 102 -10.50 10.22 -3.33
N PHE A 103 -11.18 11.35 -3.19
CA PHE A 103 -10.76 12.65 -3.70
C PHE A 103 -10.23 13.56 -2.60
N ASN A 104 -9.23 14.39 -2.93
CA ASN A 104 -8.88 15.56 -2.14
C ASN A 104 -9.80 16.77 -2.50
N MET A 105 -9.62 17.89 -1.79
CA MET A 105 -10.40 19.11 -2.03
C MET A 105 -10.09 19.83 -3.35
N LYS A 106 -9.10 19.36 -4.12
CA LYS A 106 -8.79 19.85 -5.49
C LYS A 106 -9.49 19.00 -6.57
N GLY A 107 -10.29 18.00 -6.17
CA GLY A 107 -10.93 17.06 -7.10
C GLY A 107 -9.95 16.07 -7.74
N GLU A 108 -8.81 15.82 -7.11
CA GLU A 108 -7.81 14.85 -7.55
C GLU A 108 -7.98 13.54 -6.78
N VAL A 109 -7.83 12.41 -7.47
CA VAL A 109 -7.89 11.08 -6.85
C VAL A 109 -6.62 10.86 -6.05
N VAL A 110 -6.76 10.66 -4.74
CA VAL A 110 -5.65 10.38 -3.82
C VAL A 110 -5.65 8.95 -3.27
N GLY A 111 -6.73 8.21 -3.51
CA GLY A 111 -6.84 6.81 -3.12
C GLY A 111 -7.97 6.08 -3.83
N ILE A 112 -7.99 4.76 -3.67
CA ILE A 112 -9.07 3.88 -4.12
C ILE A 112 -9.69 3.27 -2.87
N ASN A 113 -11.00 3.47 -2.64
CA ASN A 113 -11.69 2.88 -1.51
C ASN A 113 -11.63 1.35 -1.61
N SER A 114 -11.24 0.68 -0.53
CA SER A 114 -11.05 -0.77 -0.52
C SER A 114 -11.92 -1.43 0.53
N GLN A 115 -11.71 -1.15 1.80
CA GLN A 115 -12.36 -1.88 2.88
C GLN A 115 -12.69 -1.00 4.08
N ILE A 116 -13.49 -1.53 4.98
CA ILE A 116 -13.83 -0.94 6.28
C ILE A 116 -13.42 -1.90 7.40
N PHE A 117 -13.14 -1.36 8.58
CA PHE A 117 -13.15 -2.16 9.79
C PHE A 117 -14.59 -2.18 10.33
N SER A 118 -15.18 -3.37 10.42
CA SER A 118 -16.57 -3.50 10.84
C SER A 118 -16.81 -4.83 11.54
N THR A 119 -17.59 -4.79 12.59
CA THR A 119 -18.12 -5.96 13.30
C THR A 119 -19.56 -6.28 12.89
N SER A 120 -20.25 -5.31 12.27
CA SER A 120 -21.66 -5.42 11.85
C SER A 120 -21.84 -5.54 10.33
N GLY A 121 -20.75 -5.38 9.55
CA GLY A 121 -20.78 -5.35 8.08
C GLY A 121 -21.04 -3.97 7.47
N GLY A 122 -21.40 -2.97 8.29
CA GLY A 122 -21.57 -1.58 7.87
C GLY A 122 -20.47 -0.67 8.40
N PHE A 123 -20.45 0.58 7.93
CA PHE A 123 -19.49 1.59 8.35
C PHE A 123 -19.59 1.89 9.86
N MET A 124 -18.42 1.88 10.53
CA MET A 124 -18.29 2.14 11.97
C MET A 124 -17.21 3.20 12.27
N GLY A 125 -17.03 4.18 11.40
CA GLY A 125 -16.07 5.26 11.58
C GLY A 125 -14.65 4.95 11.06
N LEU A 126 -14.41 3.78 10.50
CA LEU A 126 -13.08 3.36 10.02
C LEU A 126 -13.16 2.84 8.60
N SER A 127 -12.67 3.62 7.65
CA SER A 127 -12.55 3.28 6.25
C SER A 127 -11.10 3.33 5.79
N PHE A 128 -10.75 2.51 4.81
CA PHE A 128 -9.40 2.35 4.32
C PHE A 128 -9.38 2.44 2.79
N ALA A 129 -8.49 3.30 2.30
CA ALA A 129 -8.25 3.47 0.88
C ALA A 129 -6.81 3.12 0.53
N ILE A 130 -6.62 2.49 -0.63
CA ILE A 130 -5.31 2.20 -1.21
C ILE A 130 -4.74 3.52 -1.73
N PRO A 131 -3.52 3.94 -1.34
CA PRO A 131 -2.89 5.15 -1.86
C PRO A 131 -2.78 5.13 -3.38
N ILE A 132 -3.10 6.26 -4.03
CA ILE A 132 -3.14 6.33 -5.50
C ILE A 132 -1.78 6.04 -6.14
N ASP A 133 -0.68 6.42 -5.49
CA ASP A 133 0.67 6.18 -6.00
C ASP A 133 0.98 4.68 -6.10
N ILE A 134 0.53 3.90 -5.11
CA ILE A 134 0.66 2.44 -5.13
C ILE A 134 -0.22 1.85 -6.24
N ALA A 135 -1.46 2.31 -6.33
CA ALA A 135 -2.39 1.84 -7.36
C ALA A 135 -1.85 2.10 -8.78
N LEU A 136 -1.24 3.27 -9.02
CA LEU A 136 -0.62 3.61 -10.29
C LEU A 136 0.58 2.72 -10.62
N GLN A 137 1.47 2.46 -9.64
CA GLN A 137 2.60 1.56 -9.82
C GLN A 137 2.16 0.13 -10.16
N VAL A 138 1.12 -0.36 -9.47
CA VAL A 138 0.53 -1.68 -9.75
C VAL A 138 -0.12 -1.70 -11.13
N LYS A 139 -0.92 -0.69 -11.47
CA LYS A 139 -1.56 -0.54 -12.78
C LYS A 139 -0.52 -0.58 -13.91
N ASP A 140 0.60 0.13 -13.79
CA ASP A 140 1.63 0.17 -14.82
C ASP A 140 2.25 -1.21 -15.08
N GLN A 141 2.47 -2.01 -14.02
CA GLN A 141 2.96 -3.38 -14.16
C GLN A 141 1.90 -4.30 -14.75
N LEU A 142 0.65 -4.20 -14.30
CA LEU A 142 -0.45 -5.02 -14.81
C LEU A 142 -0.72 -4.76 -16.30
N VAL A 143 -0.66 -3.49 -16.73
CA VAL A 143 -0.82 -3.11 -18.15
C VAL A 143 0.34 -3.62 -19.00
N LYS A 144 1.59 -3.51 -18.49
CA LYS A 144 2.78 -3.87 -19.24
C LYS A 144 3.02 -5.38 -19.26
N ASP A 145 2.94 -6.01 -18.09
CA ASP A 145 3.47 -7.36 -17.86
C ASP A 145 2.35 -8.36 -17.49
N GLY A 146 1.10 -7.89 -17.32
CA GLY A 146 -0.06 -8.70 -16.90
C GLY A 146 0.02 -9.20 -15.44
N LYS A 147 1.10 -8.89 -14.74
CA LYS A 147 1.35 -9.30 -13.34
C LYS A 147 2.23 -8.29 -12.62
N VAL A 148 2.14 -8.30 -11.28
CA VAL A 148 3.02 -7.51 -10.42
C VAL A 148 4.17 -8.38 -9.92
N THR A 149 5.39 -7.87 -10.04
CA THR A 149 6.59 -8.49 -9.49
C THR A 149 7.15 -7.61 -8.39
N ARG A 150 7.56 -8.21 -7.27
CA ARG A 150 8.06 -7.50 -6.09
C ARG A 150 9.46 -7.96 -5.73
N GLY A 151 10.22 -7.04 -5.17
CA GLY A 151 11.49 -7.38 -4.53
C GLY A 151 11.27 -8.34 -3.36
N TYR A 152 12.28 -9.14 -3.10
CA TYR A 152 12.30 -10.13 -2.03
C TYR A 152 13.69 -10.14 -1.37
N VAL A 153 13.72 -10.17 -0.05
CA VAL A 153 14.96 -10.17 0.74
C VAL A 153 15.20 -11.50 1.43
N GLY A 154 14.17 -12.13 1.96
CA GLY A 154 14.23 -13.44 2.64
C GLY A 154 14.65 -13.33 4.09
N VAL A 155 13.96 -12.48 4.85
CA VAL A 155 14.15 -12.30 6.28
C VAL A 155 12.85 -12.46 7.04
N TYR A 156 12.93 -12.98 8.25
CA TYR A 156 11.87 -12.91 9.26
C TYR A 156 12.23 -11.79 10.21
N ILE A 157 11.27 -10.92 10.47
CA ILE A 157 11.48 -9.70 11.24
C ILE A 157 10.45 -9.55 12.35
N GLN A 158 10.83 -8.79 13.37
CA GLN A 158 9.91 -8.36 14.42
C GLN A 158 10.07 -6.87 14.70
N GLN A 159 9.06 -6.30 15.37
CA GLN A 159 9.08 -4.90 15.81
C GLN A 159 10.18 -4.69 16.85
N VAL A 160 10.86 -3.56 16.74
CA VAL A 160 11.79 -3.09 17.77
C VAL A 160 10.97 -2.42 18.88
N THR A 161 10.99 -3.01 20.08
CA THR A 161 10.42 -2.40 21.29
C THR A 161 11.41 -1.42 21.91
N GLN A 162 10.97 -0.63 22.92
CA GLN A 162 11.84 0.31 23.61
C GLN A 162 13.05 -0.43 24.26
N ASP A 163 12.81 -1.54 24.92
CA ASP A 163 13.87 -2.35 25.58
C ASP A 163 14.88 -2.88 24.56
N LEU A 164 14.39 -3.32 23.39
CA LEU A 164 15.27 -3.75 22.31
C LEU A 164 16.07 -2.58 21.74
N ALA A 165 15.46 -1.42 21.53
CA ALA A 165 16.16 -0.23 21.07
C ALA A 165 17.33 0.13 21.99
N GLU A 166 17.13 0.16 23.30
CA GLU A 166 18.17 0.41 24.29
C GLU A 166 19.29 -0.65 24.22
N SER A 167 18.90 -1.93 24.11
CA SER A 167 19.86 -3.05 24.02
C SER A 167 20.74 -2.95 22.77
N PHE A 168 20.17 -2.51 21.65
CA PHE A 168 20.90 -2.33 20.38
C PHE A 168 21.56 -0.95 20.25
N GLY A 169 21.40 -0.05 21.22
CA GLY A 169 21.96 1.30 21.20
C GLY A 169 21.26 2.26 20.23
N LEU A 170 19.99 1.99 19.91
CA LEU A 170 19.15 2.86 19.10
C LEU A 170 18.58 3.99 19.96
N LYS A 171 18.40 5.17 19.36
CA LYS A 171 17.79 6.34 20.04
C LYS A 171 16.26 6.23 20.14
N THR A 172 15.66 5.54 19.20
CA THR A 172 14.20 5.37 19.06
C THR A 172 13.87 3.92 18.75
N PRO A 173 12.66 3.40 19.12
CA PRO A 173 12.24 2.04 18.81
C PRO A 173 11.81 1.90 17.34
N GLU A 174 12.69 2.30 16.42
CA GLU A 174 12.50 2.24 14.98
C GLU A 174 13.36 1.12 14.38
N GLY A 175 12.95 0.63 13.21
CA GLY A 175 13.65 -0.42 12.48
C GLY A 175 12.90 -1.76 12.48
N ALA A 176 13.55 -2.74 11.86
CA ALA A 176 13.07 -4.12 11.79
C ALA A 176 14.17 -5.05 12.30
N LEU A 177 13.94 -5.71 13.45
CA LEU A 177 14.87 -6.68 14.02
C LEU A 177 14.77 -8.00 13.23
N VAL A 178 15.88 -8.45 12.67
CA VAL A 178 15.98 -9.72 11.94
C VAL A 178 16.04 -10.87 12.96
N THR A 179 15.02 -11.75 12.93
CA THR A 179 14.95 -12.92 13.81
C THR A 179 15.49 -14.18 13.13
N LYS A 180 15.33 -14.29 11.80
CA LYS A 180 15.79 -15.42 11.01
C LYS A 180 16.04 -14.99 9.56
N ILE A 181 16.97 -15.66 8.90
CA ILE A 181 17.26 -15.49 7.49
C ILE A 181 16.92 -16.79 6.75
N GLU A 182 16.34 -16.65 5.60
CA GLU A 182 16.03 -17.77 4.73
C GLU A 182 17.28 -18.20 3.95
N LYS A 183 17.52 -19.50 3.93
CA LYS A 183 18.70 -20.07 3.25
C LYS A 183 18.63 -19.85 1.75
N GLY A 184 19.73 -19.42 1.13
CA GLY A 184 19.83 -19.13 -0.30
C GLY A 184 19.24 -17.77 -0.69
N SER A 185 18.69 -17.01 0.26
CA SER A 185 18.07 -15.71 0.02
C SER A 185 19.06 -14.60 -0.33
N PRO A 186 18.58 -13.47 -0.88
CA PRO A 186 19.39 -12.27 -1.04
C PRO A 186 20.00 -11.78 0.28
N ALA A 187 19.25 -11.87 1.38
CA ALA A 187 19.73 -11.47 2.71
C ALA A 187 20.96 -12.30 3.17
N GLU A 188 20.89 -13.61 2.98
CA GLU A 188 22.04 -14.48 3.32
C GLU A 188 23.27 -14.12 2.48
N LYS A 189 23.09 -13.92 1.16
CA LYS A 189 24.17 -13.54 0.24
C LYS A 189 24.76 -12.17 0.55
N ALA A 190 23.94 -11.23 1.02
CA ALA A 190 24.39 -9.91 1.46
C ALA A 190 25.12 -9.93 2.81
N GLY A 191 25.13 -11.06 3.52
CA GLY A 191 25.77 -11.19 4.82
C GLY A 191 24.98 -10.62 5.97
N LEU A 192 23.66 -10.48 5.81
CA LEU A 192 22.74 -10.15 6.91
C LEU A 192 22.75 -11.28 7.95
N LYS A 193 22.54 -10.96 9.22
CA LYS A 193 22.55 -11.94 10.32
C LYS A 193 21.31 -11.77 11.20
N ALA A 194 20.88 -12.86 11.84
CA ALA A 194 19.93 -12.75 12.93
C ALA A 194 20.53 -11.88 14.04
N GLY A 195 19.73 -10.99 14.61
CA GLY A 195 20.16 -9.98 15.56
C GLY A 195 20.51 -8.62 14.92
N ASP A 196 20.56 -8.48 13.59
CA ASP A 196 20.68 -7.18 12.93
C ASP A 196 19.38 -6.41 13.07
N VAL A 197 19.45 -5.10 13.26
CA VAL A 197 18.30 -4.21 13.14
C VAL A 197 18.42 -3.41 11.86
N ILE A 198 17.52 -3.66 10.88
CA ILE A 198 17.49 -2.91 9.63
C ILE A 198 16.85 -1.54 9.90
N THR A 199 17.60 -0.47 9.65
CA THR A 199 17.19 0.92 9.93
C THR A 199 16.91 1.73 8.67
N ALA A 200 17.46 1.32 7.51
CA ALA A 200 17.13 1.94 6.23
C ALA A 200 17.32 0.95 5.05
N LEU A 201 16.61 1.24 3.95
CA LEU A 201 16.80 0.65 2.64
C LEU A 201 17.02 1.79 1.65
N ASN A 202 18.20 1.87 1.07
CA ASN A 202 18.71 3.06 0.38
C ASN A 202 18.54 4.28 1.32
N ASP A 203 18.06 5.41 0.81
CA ASP A 203 17.83 6.64 1.59
C ASP A 203 16.50 6.64 2.39
N ARG A 204 15.74 5.54 2.36
CA ARG A 204 14.44 5.45 3.01
C ARG A 204 14.53 4.76 4.37
N LYS A 205 14.17 5.49 5.43
CA LYS A 205 14.16 4.95 6.80
C LYS A 205 13.14 3.82 6.97
N VAL A 206 13.53 2.80 7.72
CA VAL A 206 12.65 1.74 8.23
C VAL A 206 12.17 2.17 9.60
N THR A 207 10.96 2.71 9.68
CA THR A 207 10.39 3.25 10.93
C THR A 207 9.72 2.17 11.78
N SER A 208 9.37 1.03 11.17
CA SER A 208 8.75 -0.12 11.85
C SER A 208 9.05 -1.41 11.10
N SER A 209 8.79 -2.55 11.72
CA SER A 209 8.92 -3.85 11.03
C SER A 209 7.99 -3.96 9.82
N SER A 210 6.81 -3.34 9.86
CA SER A 210 5.86 -3.34 8.74
C SER A 210 6.27 -2.42 7.58
N SER A 211 7.12 -1.42 7.80
CA SER A 211 7.58 -0.54 6.72
C SER A 211 8.62 -1.20 5.81
N LEU A 212 9.42 -2.14 6.30
CA LEU A 212 10.45 -2.82 5.50
C LEU A 212 9.86 -3.64 4.33
N PRO A 213 8.85 -4.50 4.52
CA PRO A 213 8.22 -5.21 3.40
C PRO A 213 7.69 -4.28 2.31
N MET A 214 7.12 -3.12 2.67
CA MET A 214 6.64 -2.13 1.70
C MET A 214 7.78 -1.55 0.88
N LEU A 215 8.89 -1.17 1.54
CA LEU A 215 10.07 -0.63 0.88
C LEU A 215 10.68 -1.65 -0.09
N VAL A 216 10.82 -2.91 0.35
CA VAL A 216 11.34 -4.00 -0.46
C VAL A 216 10.42 -4.31 -1.65
N SER A 217 9.12 -4.39 -1.42
CA SER A 217 8.14 -4.70 -2.47
C SER A 217 8.05 -3.63 -3.56
N SER A 218 8.44 -2.39 -3.26
CA SER A 218 8.49 -1.31 -4.25
C SER A 218 9.67 -1.44 -5.23
N LEU A 219 10.68 -2.23 -4.89
CA LEU A 219 11.82 -2.51 -5.77
C LEU A 219 11.48 -3.63 -6.75
N ARG A 220 12.02 -3.53 -7.97
CA ARG A 220 11.93 -4.62 -8.94
C ARG A 220 12.95 -5.71 -8.59
N PRO A 221 12.64 -6.99 -8.83
CA PRO A 221 13.65 -8.06 -8.72
C PRO A 221 14.90 -7.75 -9.53
N GLY A 222 16.08 -8.02 -8.95
CA GLY A 222 17.35 -7.71 -9.56
C GLY A 222 17.83 -6.25 -9.38
N THR A 223 17.07 -5.40 -8.70
CA THR A 223 17.53 -4.05 -8.32
C THR A 223 18.59 -4.15 -7.24
N LYS A 224 19.71 -3.47 -7.44
CA LYS A 224 20.72 -3.28 -6.39
C LYS A 224 20.22 -2.24 -5.39
N ALA A 225 20.35 -2.55 -4.12
CA ALA A 225 19.95 -1.68 -3.02
C ALA A 225 20.96 -1.79 -1.87
N GLU A 226 21.01 -0.82 -0.99
CA GLU A 226 21.83 -0.78 0.21
C GLU A 226 20.94 -0.91 1.44
N LEU A 227 21.21 -1.88 2.30
CA LEU A 227 20.63 -1.97 3.63
C LEU A 227 21.55 -1.30 4.65
N THR A 228 21.02 -0.36 5.42
CA THR A 228 21.69 0.13 6.63
C THR A 228 21.18 -0.67 7.81
N VAL A 229 22.08 -1.28 8.56
CA VAL A 229 21.74 -2.12 9.71
C VAL A 229 22.59 -1.76 10.93
N ILE A 230 22.02 -1.97 12.10
CA ILE A 230 22.77 -1.93 13.37
C ILE A 230 23.11 -3.36 13.78
N ARG A 231 24.41 -3.64 13.92
CA ARG A 231 24.99 -4.90 14.41
C ARG A 231 25.99 -4.58 15.49
N ASP A 232 25.88 -5.20 16.66
CA ASP A 232 26.77 -4.96 17.82
C ASP A 232 26.92 -3.46 18.14
N LYS A 233 25.80 -2.72 18.12
CA LYS A 233 25.70 -1.25 18.34
C LYS A 233 26.46 -0.40 17.32
N LYS A 234 26.87 -0.97 16.18
CA LYS A 234 27.55 -0.26 15.10
C LYS A 234 26.68 -0.27 13.85
N GLU A 235 26.66 0.86 13.16
CA GLU A 235 26.04 0.95 11.85
C GLU A 235 26.94 0.33 10.79
N ILE A 236 26.38 -0.54 9.98
CA ILE A 236 27.02 -1.14 8.80
C ILE A 236 26.08 -1.06 7.60
N LYS A 237 26.68 -1.04 6.41
CA LYS A 237 25.97 -1.03 5.14
C LYS A 237 26.21 -2.33 4.40
N LEU A 238 25.14 -2.90 3.85
CA LEU A 238 25.18 -4.16 3.13
C LEU A 238 24.52 -3.99 1.76
N ASP A 239 25.25 -4.33 0.71
CA ASP A 239 24.71 -4.37 -0.65
C ASP A 239 23.84 -5.62 -0.81
N ILE A 240 22.61 -5.43 -1.33
CA ILE A 240 21.64 -6.50 -1.58
C ILE A 240 21.07 -6.38 -3.00
N THR A 241 20.75 -7.52 -3.61
CA THR A 241 20.16 -7.56 -4.96
C THR A 241 18.97 -8.50 -4.97
#